data_06017b5ac186e5a22923b55addb058de
#
_entry.id   06017b5ac186e5a22923b55addb058de
#
_cell.length_a   1.000
_cell.length_b   1.000
_cell.length_c   1.000
_cell.angle_alpha   90.00
_cell.angle_beta   90.00
_cell.angle_gamma   90.00
#
_symmetry.space_group_name_H-M   'P 1'
#
loop_
_entity.id
_entity.type
_entity.pdbx_description
1 polymer ?
#
loop_
_entity_poly.entity_id
_entity_poly.type
_entity_poly.pdbx_seq_one_letter_code
_entity_poly.pdbx_strand_id
1 'polypeptide(L)'
;MQYQSSLDRAGLEQLAIHQYFGNVDAKNLDAVLDCFHDNAMITVQTAFAIHDGKEAIKRMFVDFMGTYKTIIHKDFTCTVDEKNGRITACFTAELEDAEGNWTTLHNTNFWRIRGDKFQEVYIYMSGENPLI
;
A
#
# COMPACT_ATOMS: atom_id res chain seq x y z
N MET A 1 3.57 -14.48 -12.22
CA MET A 1 2.18 -14.83 -12.61
C MET A 1 1.45 -13.57 -13.06
N GLN A 2 0.60 -13.71 -14.03
CA GLN A 2 -0.15 -12.59 -14.59
C GLN A 2 -1.64 -12.75 -14.27
N TYR A 3 -2.25 -11.65 -13.83
CA TYR A 3 -3.66 -11.63 -13.47
C TYR A 3 -4.45 -10.82 -14.49
N GLN A 4 -5.73 -11.14 -14.62
CA GLN A 4 -6.68 -10.35 -15.40
C GLN A 4 -7.23 -9.23 -14.53
N SER A 5 -6.99 -7.98 -14.92
CA SER A 5 -7.60 -6.80 -14.29
C SER A 5 -8.80 -6.33 -15.09
N SER A 6 -9.82 -5.84 -14.39
CA SER A 6 -11.00 -5.20 -15.00
C SER A 6 -10.88 -3.67 -15.05
N LEU A 7 -9.78 -3.11 -14.53
CA LEU A 7 -9.61 -1.66 -14.39
C LEU A 7 -8.78 -1.09 -15.55
N ASP A 8 -9.18 0.10 -16.01
CA ASP A 8 -8.38 0.92 -16.91
C ASP A 8 -7.33 1.72 -16.12
N ARG A 9 -6.54 2.55 -16.79
CA ARG A 9 -5.51 3.38 -16.17
C ARG A 9 -6.08 4.22 -15.03
N ALA A 10 -7.20 4.91 -15.27
CA ALA A 10 -7.82 5.76 -14.27
C ALA A 10 -8.31 4.94 -13.06
N GLY A 11 -8.85 3.75 -13.30
CA GLY A 11 -9.29 2.84 -12.25
C GLY A 11 -8.14 2.30 -11.41
N LEU A 12 -7.00 1.98 -12.05
CA LEU A 12 -5.79 1.53 -11.33
C LEU A 12 -5.23 2.64 -10.43
N GLU A 13 -5.16 3.87 -10.95
CA GLU A 13 -4.72 5.02 -10.15
C GLU A 13 -5.69 5.32 -9.02
N GLN A 14 -7.01 5.26 -9.27
CA GLN A 14 -8.04 5.47 -8.26
C GLN A 14 -7.90 4.45 -7.12
N LEU A 15 -7.71 3.18 -7.45
CA LEU A 15 -7.58 2.13 -6.45
C LEU A 15 -6.32 2.30 -5.61
N ALA A 16 -5.15 2.45 -6.24
CA ALA A 16 -3.86 2.45 -5.55
C ALA A 16 -3.59 3.76 -4.81
N ILE A 17 -3.91 4.90 -5.40
CA ILE A 17 -3.53 6.19 -4.85
C ILE A 17 -4.65 6.78 -3.99
N HIS A 18 -5.88 6.80 -4.48
CA HIS A 18 -6.97 7.49 -3.79
C HIS A 18 -7.67 6.58 -2.78
N GLN A 19 -8.11 5.41 -3.19
CA GLN A 19 -8.84 4.51 -2.31
C GLN A 19 -7.92 3.88 -1.26
N TYR A 20 -6.78 3.36 -1.66
CA TYR A 20 -5.84 2.71 -0.75
C TYR A 20 -5.15 3.73 0.16
N PHE A 21 -4.30 4.61 -0.37
CA PHE A 21 -3.54 5.55 0.46
C PHE A 21 -4.44 6.58 1.15
N GLY A 22 -5.50 7.04 0.49
CA GLY A 22 -6.46 7.95 1.13
C GLY A 22 -7.07 7.36 2.39
N ASN A 23 -7.40 6.08 2.38
CA ASN A 23 -7.94 5.40 3.56
C ASN A 23 -6.87 4.99 4.57
N VAL A 24 -5.65 4.69 4.14
CA VAL A 24 -4.52 4.48 5.07
C VAL A 24 -4.27 5.75 5.88
N ASP A 25 -4.18 6.89 5.22
CA ASP A 25 -3.93 8.18 5.87
C ASP A 25 -5.07 8.60 6.79
N ALA A 26 -6.32 8.25 6.43
CA ALA A 26 -7.49 8.47 7.27
C ALA A 26 -7.65 7.43 8.38
N LYS A 27 -6.81 6.41 8.42
CA LYS A 27 -6.89 5.28 9.36
C LYS A 27 -8.23 4.53 9.27
N ASN A 28 -8.80 4.46 8.08
CA ASN A 28 -10.03 3.71 7.83
C ASN A 28 -9.68 2.27 7.44
N LEU A 29 -9.49 1.42 8.44
CA LEU A 29 -9.00 0.05 8.25
C LEU A 29 -9.89 -0.78 7.32
N ASP A 30 -11.20 -0.76 7.52
CA ASP A 30 -12.11 -1.57 6.72
C ASP A 30 -12.05 -1.20 5.24
N ALA A 31 -11.98 0.09 4.92
CA ALA A 31 -11.86 0.56 3.54
C ALA A 31 -10.49 0.19 2.93
N VAL A 32 -9.41 0.19 3.72
CA VAL A 32 -8.10 -0.30 3.26
C VAL A 32 -8.19 -1.79 2.92
N LEU A 33 -8.76 -2.60 3.79
CA LEU A 33 -8.88 -4.04 3.58
C LEU A 33 -9.77 -4.39 2.39
N ASP A 34 -10.76 -3.56 2.09
CA ASP A 34 -11.63 -3.74 0.91
C ASP A 34 -10.86 -3.61 -0.41
N CYS A 35 -9.68 -3.02 -0.40
CA CYS A 35 -8.82 -2.95 -1.59
C CYS A 35 -8.16 -4.28 -1.95
N PHE A 36 -8.18 -5.27 -1.03
CA PHE A 36 -7.44 -6.53 -1.16
C PHE A 36 -8.33 -7.73 -1.35
N HIS A 37 -7.87 -8.70 -2.13
CA HIS A 37 -8.45 -10.04 -2.13
C HIS A 37 -8.15 -10.74 -0.80
N ASP A 38 -8.97 -11.73 -0.42
CA ASP A 38 -8.81 -12.48 0.83
C ASP A 38 -7.46 -13.19 0.93
N ASN A 39 -6.93 -13.65 -0.21
CA ASN A 39 -5.64 -14.32 -0.31
C ASN A 39 -4.53 -13.41 -0.86
N ALA A 40 -4.70 -12.10 -0.76
CA ALA A 40 -3.67 -11.15 -1.18
C ALA A 40 -2.42 -11.24 -0.31
N MET A 41 -1.31 -10.78 -0.86
CA MET A 41 -0.02 -10.77 -0.16
C MET A 41 0.63 -9.41 -0.27
N ILE A 42 1.17 -8.92 0.85
CA ILE A 42 2.09 -7.79 0.88
C ILE A 42 3.47 -8.30 1.23
N THR A 43 4.44 -7.98 0.39
CA THR A 43 5.84 -8.25 0.68
C THR A 43 6.59 -6.93 0.84
N VAL A 44 7.18 -6.73 2.01
CA VAL A 44 8.03 -5.58 2.28
C VAL A 44 9.45 -5.99 1.98
N GLN A 45 9.90 -5.68 0.78
CA GLN A 45 11.15 -6.21 0.20
C GLN A 45 12.38 -5.79 0.99
N THR A 46 12.41 -4.55 1.45
CA THR A 46 13.56 -4.00 2.17
C THR A 46 13.71 -4.55 3.59
N ALA A 47 12.70 -5.22 4.12
CA ALA A 47 12.73 -5.85 5.45
C ALA A 47 12.61 -7.38 5.40
N PHE A 48 12.47 -7.96 4.21
CA PHE A 48 12.20 -9.39 4.02
C PHE A 48 10.94 -9.87 4.76
N ALA A 49 9.96 -8.96 4.94
CA ALA A 49 8.72 -9.28 5.64
C ALA A 49 7.63 -9.65 4.64
N ILE A 50 6.86 -10.69 4.98
CA ILE A 50 5.75 -11.18 4.16
C ILE A 50 4.49 -11.20 5.02
N HIS A 51 3.43 -10.56 4.51
CA HIS A 51 2.09 -10.60 5.10
C HIS A 51 1.18 -11.35 4.13
N ASP A 52 0.96 -12.63 4.41
CA ASP A 52 0.25 -13.55 3.53
C ASP A 52 -1.21 -13.68 3.98
N GLY A 53 -2.12 -13.21 3.13
CA GLY A 53 -3.55 -13.22 3.36
C GLY A 53 -4.07 -11.98 4.08
N LYS A 54 -5.38 -11.73 3.93
CA LYS A 54 -6.02 -10.50 4.45
C LYS A 54 -5.90 -10.36 5.98
N GLU A 55 -5.92 -11.47 6.72
CA GLU A 55 -5.77 -11.41 8.19
C GLU A 55 -4.36 -10.94 8.60
N ALA A 56 -3.31 -11.41 7.92
CA ALA A 56 -1.95 -10.95 8.17
C ALA A 56 -1.79 -9.46 7.78
N ILE A 57 -2.38 -9.06 6.66
CA ILE A 57 -2.40 -7.66 6.21
C ILE A 57 -3.12 -6.78 7.22
N LYS A 58 -4.24 -7.24 7.77
CA LYS A 58 -4.98 -6.54 8.80
C LYS A 58 -4.13 -6.31 10.06
N ARG A 59 -3.43 -7.34 10.53
CA ARG A 59 -2.54 -7.22 11.70
C ARG A 59 -1.46 -6.16 11.46
N MET A 60 -0.86 -6.16 10.28
CA MET A 60 0.15 -5.16 9.90
C MET A 60 -0.42 -3.74 9.98
N PHE A 61 -1.61 -3.50 9.41
CA PHE A 61 -2.22 -2.18 9.42
C PHE A 61 -2.71 -1.75 10.81
N VAL A 62 -3.22 -2.68 11.62
CA VAL A 62 -3.58 -2.37 13.02
C VAL A 62 -2.37 -1.83 13.77
N ASP A 63 -1.23 -2.50 13.65
CA ASP A 63 0.01 -2.07 14.29
C ASP A 63 0.51 -0.72 13.73
N PHE A 64 0.52 -0.58 12.42
CA PHE A 64 0.98 0.63 11.75
C PHE A 64 0.11 1.85 12.12
N MET A 65 -1.20 1.73 12.02
CA MET A 65 -2.14 2.80 12.33
C MET A 65 -2.14 3.14 13.83
N GLY A 66 -1.86 2.16 14.70
CA GLY A 66 -1.76 2.35 16.14
C GLY A 66 -0.44 2.98 16.59
N THR A 67 0.64 2.77 15.84
CA THR A 67 1.98 3.27 16.17
C THR A 67 2.13 4.76 15.82
N TYR A 68 1.55 5.18 14.70
CA TYR A 68 1.73 6.55 14.22
C TYR A 68 0.48 7.38 14.46
N LYS A 69 0.68 8.56 15.05
CA LYS A 69 -0.37 9.55 15.29
C LYS A 69 -0.87 10.14 13.97
N THR A 70 0.04 10.44 13.05
CA THR A 70 -0.26 10.99 11.73
C THR A 70 0.47 10.23 10.64
N ILE A 71 -0.24 9.88 9.58
CA ILE A 71 0.28 9.18 8.41
C ILE A 71 -0.10 9.99 7.18
N ILE A 72 0.90 10.38 6.37
CA ILE A 72 0.68 11.16 5.15
C ILE A 72 1.44 10.49 4.01
N HIS A 73 0.74 10.19 2.91
CA HIS A 73 1.34 9.76 1.65
C HIS A 73 1.08 10.84 0.60
N LYS A 74 2.13 11.27 -0.11
CA LYS A 74 2.05 12.38 -1.06
C LYS A 74 3.10 12.29 -2.16
N ASP A 75 3.03 13.23 -3.11
CA ASP A 75 4.01 13.39 -4.19
C ASP A 75 4.14 12.14 -5.06
N PHE A 76 3.00 11.59 -5.48
CA PHE A 76 2.94 10.36 -6.25
C PHE A 76 3.40 10.57 -7.69
N THR A 77 4.26 9.67 -8.17
CA THR A 77 4.58 9.52 -9.59
C THR A 77 4.31 8.07 -9.98
N CYS A 78 3.34 7.88 -10.90
CA CYS A 78 2.85 6.55 -11.25
C CYS A 78 3.36 6.09 -12.61
N THR A 79 3.64 4.79 -12.71
CA THR A 79 3.83 4.08 -13.97
C THR A 79 2.78 2.99 -14.05
N VAL A 80 1.99 2.96 -15.12
CA VAL A 80 0.82 2.09 -15.26
C VAL A 80 0.98 1.17 -16.47
N ASP A 81 0.80 -0.12 -16.25
CA ASP A 81 0.64 -1.14 -17.27
C ASP A 81 -0.80 -1.64 -17.22
N GLU A 82 -1.69 -0.94 -17.92
CA GLU A 82 -3.12 -1.22 -17.91
C GLU A 82 -3.43 -2.63 -18.40
N LYS A 83 -2.78 -3.04 -19.46
CA LYS A 83 -2.98 -4.35 -20.08
C LYS A 83 -2.75 -5.50 -19.12
N ASN A 84 -1.76 -5.39 -18.26
CA ASN A 84 -1.35 -6.44 -17.33
C ASN A 84 -1.86 -6.20 -15.89
N GLY A 85 -2.68 -5.16 -15.67
CA GLY A 85 -3.23 -4.88 -14.36
C GLY A 85 -2.18 -4.54 -13.32
N ARG A 86 -1.20 -3.71 -13.69
CA ARG A 86 -0.09 -3.33 -12.81
C ARG A 86 0.03 -1.84 -12.70
N ILE A 87 0.34 -1.36 -11.51
CA ILE A 87 0.68 0.03 -11.25
C ILE A 87 1.85 0.09 -10.28
N THR A 88 2.74 1.04 -10.52
CA THR A 88 3.88 1.35 -9.67
C THR A 88 3.79 2.81 -9.30
N ALA A 89 4.06 3.15 -8.04
CA ALA A 89 4.15 4.54 -7.61
C ALA A 89 5.37 4.77 -6.75
N CYS A 90 6.11 5.83 -7.07
CA CYS A 90 7.09 6.43 -6.18
C CYS A 90 6.40 7.55 -5.41
N PHE A 91 6.67 7.68 -4.12
CA PHE A 91 5.98 8.66 -3.28
C PHE A 91 6.77 8.98 -2.02
N THR A 92 6.32 10.01 -1.31
CA THR A 92 6.84 10.38 -0.01
C THR A 92 5.85 9.96 1.07
N ALA A 93 6.34 9.31 2.12
CA ALA A 93 5.57 9.01 3.32
C ALA A 93 6.10 9.86 4.49
N GLU A 94 5.22 10.54 5.19
CA GLU A 94 5.55 11.29 6.40
C GLU A 94 4.79 10.69 7.57
N LEU A 95 5.53 10.32 8.62
CA LEU A 95 4.99 9.62 9.78
C LEU A 95 5.31 10.39 11.06
N GLU A 96 4.28 10.70 11.83
CA GLU A 96 4.41 11.30 13.16
C GLU A 96 4.17 10.23 14.22
N ASP A 97 5.14 10.02 15.12
CA ASP A 97 4.97 9.08 16.23
C ASP A 97 4.19 9.70 17.41
N ALA A 98 3.98 8.90 18.47
CA ALA A 98 3.21 9.32 19.63
C ALA A 98 3.84 10.49 20.40
N GLU A 99 5.17 10.67 20.28
CA GLU A 99 5.93 11.76 20.92
C GLU A 99 6.02 13.02 20.04
N GLY A 100 5.44 13.01 18.83
CA GLY A 100 5.49 14.13 17.91
C GLY A 100 6.73 14.19 17.04
N ASN A 101 7.52 13.12 16.99
CA ASN A 101 8.68 13.03 16.11
C ASN A 101 8.24 12.62 14.70
N TRP A 102 8.79 13.30 13.68
CA TRP A 102 8.48 13.04 12.29
C TRP A 102 9.59 12.27 11.58
N THR A 103 9.18 11.30 10.77
CA THR A 103 10.06 10.55 9.88
C THR A 103 9.55 10.71 8.46
N THR A 104 10.47 10.98 7.52
CA THR A 104 10.16 11.08 6.09
C THR A 104 10.81 9.91 5.36
N LEU A 105 10.02 9.17 4.59
CA LEU A 105 10.47 8.06 3.76
C LEU A 105 10.17 8.34 2.30
N HIS A 106 11.05 7.87 1.42
CA HIS A 106 10.83 7.90 -0.03
C HIS A 106 10.68 6.46 -0.48
N ASN A 107 9.48 6.08 -0.84
CA ASN A 107 9.11 4.68 -1.06
C ASN A 107 8.66 4.42 -2.49
N THR A 108 8.69 3.16 -2.87
CA THR A 108 8.13 2.68 -4.14
C THR A 108 7.31 1.44 -3.86
N ASN A 109 6.06 1.43 -4.32
CA ASN A 109 5.18 0.28 -4.28
C ASN A 109 4.89 -0.22 -5.69
N PHE A 110 4.85 -1.55 -5.83
CA PHE A 110 4.39 -2.24 -7.03
C PHE A 110 3.13 -3.01 -6.67
N TRP A 111 2.02 -2.75 -7.39
CA TRP A 111 0.76 -3.48 -7.19
C TRP A 111 0.43 -4.33 -8.41
N ARG A 112 -0.04 -5.54 -8.15
CA ARG A 112 -0.65 -6.42 -9.13
C ARG A 112 -2.12 -6.59 -8.79
N ILE A 113 -2.98 -6.27 -9.75
CA ILE A 113 -4.42 -6.26 -9.58
C ILE A 113 -5.04 -7.46 -10.31
N ARG A 114 -5.90 -8.20 -9.61
CA ARG A 114 -6.76 -9.22 -10.20
C ARG A 114 -8.19 -8.74 -10.06
N GLY A 115 -8.93 -8.68 -11.19
CA GLY A 115 -10.26 -8.04 -11.19
C GLY A 115 -10.14 -6.57 -10.84
N ASP A 116 -10.71 -6.16 -9.72
CA ASP A 116 -10.73 -4.78 -9.24
C ASP A 116 -10.07 -4.60 -7.86
N LYS A 117 -9.28 -5.57 -7.41
CA LYS A 117 -8.61 -5.54 -6.09
C LYS A 117 -7.15 -5.97 -6.19
N PHE A 118 -6.38 -5.60 -5.18
CA PHE A 118 -4.97 -6.01 -5.07
C PHE A 118 -4.86 -7.49 -4.81
N GLN A 119 -4.02 -8.16 -5.59
CA GLN A 119 -3.60 -9.54 -5.35
C GLN A 119 -2.24 -9.60 -4.69
N GLU A 120 -1.29 -8.77 -5.14
CA GLU A 120 0.04 -8.70 -4.58
C GLU A 120 0.51 -7.25 -4.53
N VAL A 121 1.21 -6.91 -3.45
CA VAL A 121 1.88 -5.62 -3.29
C VAL A 121 3.32 -5.87 -2.87
N TYR A 122 4.26 -5.21 -3.54
CA TYR A 122 5.68 -5.22 -3.20
C TYR A 122 6.09 -3.82 -2.80
N ILE A 123 6.64 -3.68 -1.59
CA ILE A 123 6.99 -2.39 -1.00
C ILE A 123 8.50 -2.28 -0.81
N TYR A 124 9.08 -1.18 -1.30
CA TYR A 124 10.47 -0.82 -1.09
C TYR A 124 10.52 0.51 -0.34
N MET A 125 11.29 0.57 0.75
CA MET A 125 11.37 1.74 1.61
C MET A 125 12.79 2.26 1.72
N SER A 126 12.92 3.58 1.85
CA SER A 126 14.23 4.25 1.93
C SER A 126 14.76 4.35 3.36
N GLY A 127 14.16 3.85 4.34
CA GLY A 127 14.59 3.98 5.72
C GLY A 127 14.21 2.80 6.57
N GLU A 128 14.17 3.01 7.88
CA GLU A 128 13.72 2.01 8.81
C GLU A 128 12.28 1.66 8.52
N ASN A 129 11.98 0.37 8.52
CA ASN A 129 10.73 -0.12 8.00
C ASN A 129 9.65 -0.21 9.10
N PRO A 130 8.55 0.57 9.00
CA PRO A 130 7.46 0.53 9.97
C PRO A 130 6.42 -0.56 9.68
N LEU A 131 6.56 -1.34 8.61
CA LEU A 131 5.55 -2.30 8.15
C LEU A 131 5.97 -3.77 8.35
N ILE A 132 6.82 -4.02 9.30
CA ILE A 132 7.28 -5.38 9.61
C ILE A 132 6.39 -6.11 10.62
#